data_48adb45662ca25eab9d9ad8d362a78ed
#
_entry.id   48adb45662ca25eab9d9ad8d362a78ed
#
_cell.length_a   1.000
_cell.length_b   1.000
_cell.length_c   1.000
_cell.angle_alpha   90.00
_cell.angle_beta   90.00
_cell.angle_gamma   90.00
#
_symmetry.space_group_name_H-M   'P 1'
#
loop_
_entity.id
_entity.type
_entity.pdbx_description
1 polymer ?
#
loop_
_entity_poly.entity_id
_entity_poly.type
_entity_poly.pdbx_seq_one_letter_code
_entity_poly.pdbx_strand_id
1 'polypeptide(L)'
;MPPPASTILHNLQTLLLVLLVACQARGNPRRPREFDGGHAFGYLEQQMQFGPRIPNTAGHERTGDWILAQLRARADTVIVQAFNHVTHHGDTLRLRNFFARFRPQAAERVLFLAHWDTRPHADQSPNLGQQRLPVPGANDGASGVAVLLGVVDALKAKPPSVGVDLLFVDGEDYGDFVRDTNDVLIGSRYFAAHQPPGYPPLFAVLFDMVGDKDQQFYYEGNSQAFAPEVVDRVWRTAAELGYGRIFIPGVKHTLTDDHVALQKAGIHAIDLVDFDYPYWHTPEDTIDKVGAASLQVVGDVAVALVR
;
A
#
# COMPACT_ATOMS: atom_id res chain seq x y z
N MET A 1 98.39 -3.42 29.37
CA MET A 1 97.36 -2.37 29.25
C MET A 1 96.65 -2.60 27.94
N PRO A 2 95.42 -3.04 27.98
CA PRO A 2 94.63 -3.21 26.70
C PRO A 2 93.87 -1.95 26.43
N PRO A 3 93.55 -1.65 25.18
CA PRO A 3 92.69 -0.54 24.77
C PRO A 3 91.20 -0.95 24.84
N PRO A 4 90.30 0.06 24.87
CA PRO A 4 88.92 -0.18 25.12
C PRO A 4 88.12 -0.59 23.84
N ALA A 5 87.11 -1.37 24.11
CA ALA A 5 86.15 -1.82 23.10
C ALA A 5 85.23 -0.70 22.65
N SER A 6 85.07 -0.52 21.32
CA SER A 6 84.11 0.35 20.72
C SER A 6 82.76 -0.36 20.59
N THR A 7 81.78 0.23 21.25
CA THR A 7 80.37 -0.21 21.18
C THR A 7 79.69 0.30 19.92
N ILE A 8 79.35 -0.61 19.04
CA ILE A 8 78.52 -0.30 17.84
C ILE A 8 77.06 -0.42 18.25
N LEU A 9 76.40 0.75 18.35
CA LEU A 9 74.95 0.83 18.47
C LEU A 9 74.30 0.54 17.13
N HIS A 10 73.64 -0.58 17.02
CA HIS A 10 72.74 -0.84 15.89
C HIS A 10 71.36 -0.31 16.21
N ASN A 11 70.95 0.76 15.53
CA ASN A 11 69.58 1.26 15.54
C ASN A 11 68.70 0.31 14.73
N LEU A 12 67.91 -0.49 15.41
CA LEU A 12 66.82 -1.24 14.78
C LEU A 12 65.59 -0.29 14.70
N GLN A 13 65.42 0.36 13.56
CA GLN A 13 64.12 1.02 13.25
C GLN A 13 63.12 -0.06 12.92
N THR A 14 62.27 -0.39 13.86
CA THR A 14 61.10 -1.22 13.68
C THR A 14 60.08 -0.44 12.88
N LEU A 15 59.94 -0.73 11.59
CA LEU A 15 58.93 -0.17 10.70
C LEU A 15 57.59 -0.84 11.03
N LEU A 16 56.77 -0.16 11.82
CA LEU A 16 55.40 -0.58 12.16
C LEU A 16 54.49 -0.29 10.94
N LEU A 17 54.28 -1.29 10.10
CA LEU A 17 53.36 -1.24 8.98
C LEU A 17 51.92 -1.33 9.54
N VAL A 18 51.30 -0.20 9.77
CA VAL A 18 49.86 -0.13 10.12
C VAL A 18 49.06 -0.43 8.85
N LEU A 19 48.65 -1.68 8.67
CA LEU A 19 47.62 -2.06 7.70
C LEU A 19 46.28 -1.47 8.09
N LEU A 20 45.97 -0.29 7.59
CA LEU A 20 44.62 0.23 7.58
C LEU A 20 43.75 -0.66 6.64
N VAL A 21 43.15 -1.68 7.22
CA VAL A 21 42.06 -2.40 6.56
C VAL A 21 40.88 -1.43 6.52
N ALA A 22 40.78 -0.64 5.46
CA ALA A 22 39.56 0.09 5.13
C ALA A 22 38.48 -0.96 4.84
N CYS A 23 37.63 -1.26 5.83
CA CYS A 23 36.35 -1.90 5.59
C CYS A 23 35.52 -0.93 4.73
N GLN A 24 35.74 -0.97 3.42
CA GLN A 24 34.76 -0.48 2.47
C GLN A 24 33.54 -1.37 2.68
N ALA A 25 32.55 -0.87 3.40
CA ALA A 25 31.21 -1.42 3.35
C ALA A 25 30.84 -1.45 1.85
N ARG A 26 31.00 -2.60 1.22
CA ARG A 26 30.45 -2.84 -0.10
C ARG A 26 28.95 -2.70 0.07
N GLY A 27 28.43 -1.50 -0.16
CA GLY A 27 27.01 -1.28 -0.32
C GLY A 27 26.57 -2.29 -1.37
N ASN A 28 25.71 -3.22 -1.00
CA ASN A 28 25.10 -4.15 -1.93
C ASN A 28 24.56 -3.27 -3.08
N PRO A 29 24.89 -3.52 -4.34
CA PRO A 29 24.36 -2.71 -5.43
C PRO A 29 22.85 -2.75 -5.30
N ARG A 30 22.23 -1.57 -5.04
CA ARG A 30 20.78 -1.47 -4.93
C ARG A 30 20.21 -2.07 -6.20
N ARG A 31 19.36 -3.09 -6.06
CA ARG A 31 18.63 -3.63 -7.21
C ARG A 31 17.98 -2.46 -7.93
N PRO A 32 17.97 -2.43 -9.27
CA PRO A 32 17.22 -1.40 -10.01
C PRO A 32 15.79 -1.38 -9.46
N ARG A 33 15.30 -0.20 -9.11
CA ARG A 33 13.93 -0.04 -8.66
C ARG A 33 13.00 -0.38 -9.82
N GLU A 34 12.06 -1.27 -9.61
CA GLU A 34 11.05 -1.66 -10.60
C GLU A 34 9.76 -0.85 -10.44
N PHE A 35 9.55 -0.23 -9.29
CA PHE A 35 8.44 0.68 -9.04
C PHE A 35 8.91 2.14 -9.21
N ASP A 36 8.06 2.99 -9.77
CA ASP A 36 8.30 4.42 -9.94
C ASP A 36 7.29 5.23 -9.12
N GLY A 37 7.72 5.71 -7.95
CA GLY A 37 6.88 6.51 -7.05
C GLY A 37 6.48 7.87 -7.63
N GLY A 38 7.31 8.45 -8.51
CA GLY A 38 6.97 9.69 -9.21
C GLY A 38 5.84 9.47 -10.22
N HIS A 39 5.90 8.38 -10.98
CA HIS A 39 4.81 7.99 -11.89
C HIS A 39 3.53 7.66 -11.13
N ALA A 40 3.64 6.91 -10.02
CA ALA A 40 2.49 6.61 -9.14
C ALA A 40 1.86 7.88 -8.57
N PHE A 41 2.67 8.88 -8.19
CA PHE A 41 2.15 10.18 -7.75
C PHE A 41 1.36 10.90 -8.87
N GLY A 42 1.77 10.77 -10.12
CA GLY A 42 1.00 11.26 -11.27
C GLY A 42 -0.40 10.60 -11.37
N TYR A 43 -0.54 9.33 -10.99
CA TYR A 43 -1.86 8.67 -10.90
C TYR A 43 -2.71 9.23 -9.76
N LEU A 44 -2.09 9.60 -8.64
CA LEU A 44 -2.78 10.28 -7.55
C LEU A 44 -3.26 11.67 -8.00
N GLU A 45 -2.39 12.48 -8.63
CA GLU A 45 -2.76 13.78 -9.18
C GLU A 45 -3.96 13.70 -10.11
N GLN A 46 -4.00 12.69 -10.99
CA GLN A 46 -5.10 12.50 -11.91
C GLN A 46 -6.42 12.18 -11.20
N GLN A 47 -6.39 11.36 -10.14
CA GLN A 47 -7.57 11.07 -9.33
C GLN A 47 -8.12 12.35 -8.68
N MET A 48 -7.21 13.16 -8.11
CA MET A 48 -7.60 14.42 -7.46
C MET A 48 -8.23 15.43 -8.42
N GLN A 49 -7.86 15.42 -9.71
CA GLN A 49 -8.48 16.27 -10.73
C GLN A 49 -9.95 15.94 -11.00
N PHE A 50 -10.38 14.71 -10.75
CA PHE A 50 -11.79 14.32 -10.88
C PHE A 50 -12.66 14.80 -9.71
N GLY A 51 -12.05 15.24 -8.61
CA GLY A 51 -12.69 15.63 -7.35
C GLY A 51 -13.02 14.43 -6.46
N PRO A 52 -13.79 14.64 -5.38
CA PRO A 52 -14.21 13.56 -4.50
C PRO A 52 -14.91 12.42 -5.25
N ARG A 53 -14.54 11.18 -4.91
CA ARG A 53 -15.01 9.95 -5.56
C ARG A 53 -16.19 9.33 -4.81
N ILE A 54 -17.11 10.17 -4.33
CA ILE A 54 -18.30 9.74 -3.61
C ILE A 54 -19.22 8.95 -4.55
N PRO A 55 -19.68 7.75 -4.19
CA PRO A 55 -20.60 6.94 -5.00
C PRO A 55 -21.76 7.74 -5.60
N ASN A 56 -22.10 7.44 -6.86
CA ASN A 56 -23.11 8.12 -7.67
C ASN A 56 -22.79 9.56 -8.11
N THR A 57 -21.62 10.11 -7.81
CA THR A 57 -21.21 11.44 -8.31
C THR A 57 -20.45 11.37 -9.62
N ALA A 58 -20.39 12.49 -10.35
CA ALA A 58 -19.62 12.58 -11.58
C ALA A 58 -18.11 12.39 -11.36
N GLY A 59 -17.57 12.73 -10.18
CA GLY A 59 -16.18 12.45 -9.80
C GLY A 59 -15.92 10.95 -9.71
N HIS A 60 -16.79 10.23 -9.03
CA HIS A 60 -16.77 8.78 -8.92
C HIS A 60 -16.87 8.09 -10.29
N GLU A 61 -17.83 8.46 -11.12
CA GLU A 61 -18.00 7.85 -12.45
C GLU A 61 -16.75 8.04 -13.32
N ARG A 62 -16.22 9.29 -13.39
CA ARG A 62 -15.01 9.57 -14.18
C ARG A 62 -13.78 8.84 -13.66
N THR A 63 -13.61 8.77 -12.34
CA THR A 63 -12.47 8.04 -11.75
C THR A 63 -12.57 6.55 -12.05
N GLY A 64 -13.73 5.93 -11.87
CA GLY A 64 -13.91 4.51 -12.16
C GLY A 64 -13.67 4.18 -13.64
N ASP A 65 -14.15 5.01 -14.58
CA ASP A 65 -13.90 4.82 -16.00
C ASP A 65 -12.41 4.98 -16.34
N TRP A 66 -11.73 5.93 -15.72
CA TRP A 66 -10.30 6.13 -15.89
C TRP A 66 -9.49 4.96 -15.32
N ILE A 67 -9.76 4.50 -14.09
CA ILE A 67 -9.12 3.30 -13.51
C ILE A 67 -9.29 2.11 -14.47
N LEU A 68 -10.52 1.84 -14.92
CA LEU A 68 -10.80 0.74 -15.83
C LEU A 68 -9.99 0.82 -17.13
N ALA A 69 -9.85 2.02 -17.69
CA ALA A 69 -9.04 2.25 -18.89
C ALA A 69 -7.55 1.96 -18.63
N GLN A 70 -7.01 2.39 -17.47
CA GLN A 70 -5.62 2.09 -17.10
C GLN A 70 -5.39 0.57 -16.99
N LEU A 71 -6.29 -0.14 -16.35
CA LEU A 71 -6.19 -1.60 -16.14
C LEU A 71 -6.31 -2.37 -17.46
N ARG A 72 -7.28 -2.04 -18.33
CA ARG A 72 -7.48 -2.70 -19.63
C ARG A 72 -6.29 -2.54 -20.58
N ALA A 73 -5.55 -1.45 -20.45
CA ALA A 73 -4.36 -1.22 -21.28
C ALA A 73 -3.15 -2.09 -20.86
N ARG A 74 -3.14 -2.67 -19.66
CA ARG A 74 -1.93 -3.24 -19.06
C ARG A 74 -2.09 -4.66 -18.53
N ALA A 75 -3.20 -4.97 -17.85
CA ALA A 75 -3.43 -6.28 -17.23
C ALA A 75 -3.77 -7.34 -18.29
N ASP A 76 -3.48 -8.61 -17.99
CA ASP A 76 -3.82 -9.72 -18.87
C ASP A 76 -5.34 -9.96 -18.94
N THR A 77 -6.04 -9.72 -17.81
CA THR A 77 -7.50 -9.82 -17.74
C THR A 77 -8.02 -8.79 -16.74
N VAL A 78 -9.18 -8.20 -17.04
CA VAL A 78 -9.89 -7.30 -16.14
C VAL A 78 -11.35 -7.74 -16.04
N ILE A 79 -11.80 -7.99 -14.82
CA ILE A 79 -13.20 -8.29 -14.49
C ILE A 79 -13.79 -7.07 -13.80
N VAL A 80 -14.96 -6.62 -14.25
CA VAL A 80 -15.72 -5.57 -13.60
C VAL A 80 -16.87 -6.23 -12.85
N GLN A 81 -16.91 -6.05 -11.54
CA GLN A 81 -18.05 -6.42 -10.71
C GLN A 81 -18.91 -5.17 -10.53
N ALA A 82 -19.95 -5.00 -11.35
CA ALA A 82 -20.92 -3.92 -11.22
C ALA A 82 -22.12 -4.41 -10.42
N PHE A 83 -22.49 -3.67 -9.38
CA PHE A 83 -23.57 -4.05 -8.49
C PHE A 83 -24.25 -2.82 -7.88
N ASN A 84 -25.44 -3.03 -7.34
CA ASN A 84 -26.17 -2.01 -6.59
C ASN A 84 -26.17 -2.37 -5.10
N HIS A 85 -26.05 -1.34 -4.26
CA HIS A 85 -26.25 -1.44 -2.82
C HIS A 85 -27.38 -0.49 -2.40
N VAL A 86 -28.30 -0.96 -1.58
CA VAL A 86 -29.34 -0.10 -0.99
C VAL A 86 -28.90 0.29 0.40
N THR A 87 -28.71 1.59 0.61
CA THR A 87 -28.26 2.13 1.88
C THR A 87 -29.31 2.01 2.97
N HIS A 88 -28.91 2.18 4.22
CA HIS A 88 -29.83 2.26 5.35
C HIS A 88 -30.95 3.30 5.17
N HIS A 89 -30.65 4.37 4.45
CA HIS A 89 -31.63 5.44 4.16
C HIS A 89 -32.50 5.16 2.92
N GLY A 90 -32.30 4.03 2.23
CA GLY A 90 -33.06 3.61 1.05
C GLY A 90 -32.53 4.16 -0.28
N ASP A 91 -31.40 4.85 -0.28
CA ASP A 91 -30.73 5.29 -1.51
C ASP A 91 -30.04 4.10 -2.19
N THR A 92 -30.04 4.09 -3.52
CA THR A 92 -29.35 3.05 -4.28
C THR A 92 -28.00 3.57 -4.79
N LEU A 93 -26.90 2.96 -4.32
CA LEU A 93 -25.55 3.19 -4.81
C LEU A 93 -25.25 2.25 -5.97
N ARG A 94 -24.71 2.79 -7.08
CA ARG A 94 -24.21 2.03 -8.22
C ARG A 94 -22.69 1.93 -8.07
N LEU A 95 -22.22 0.74 -7.75
CA LEU A 95 -20.83 0.49 -7.36
C LEU A 95 -20.13 -0.43 -8.36
N ARG A 96 -18.80 -0.30 -8.45
CA ARG A 96 -17.98 -1.08 -9.38
C ARG A 96 -16.65 -1.47 -8.74
N ASN A 97 -16.46 -2.75 -8.45
CA ASN A 97 -15.12 -3.25 -8.20
C ASN A 97 -14.42 -3.53 -9.53
N PHE A 98 -13.11 -3.29 -9.59
CA PHE A 98 -12.26 -3.68 -10.71
C PHE A 98 -11.25 -4.72 -10.24
N PHE A 99 -11.24 -5.87 -10.91
CA PHE A 99 -10.37 -6.99 -10.58
C PHE A 99 -9.45 -7.27 -11.76
N ALA A 100 -8.22 -6.74 -11.69
CA ALA A 100 -7.19 -6.90 -12.70
C ALA A 100 -6.29 -8.09 -12.36
N ARG A 101 -5.95 -8.92 -13.36
CA ARG A 101 -5.23 -10.16 -13.15
C ARG A 101 -4.02 -10.22 -14.07
N PHE A 102 -2.87 -10.56 -13.47
CA PHE A 102 -1.65 -10.92 -14.17
C PHE A 102 -1.40 -12.42 -13.98
N ARG A 103 -0.98 -13.09 -15.07
CA ARG A 103 -0.83 -14.55 -15.13
C ARG A 103 -2.08 -15.27 -14.58
N PRO A 104 -3.26 -15.07 -15.19
CA PRO A 104 -4.54 -15.56 -14.65
C PRO A 104 -4.62 -17.10 -14.52
N GLN A 105 -3.73 -17.84 -15.23
CA GLN A 105 -3.64 -19.30 -15.17
C GLN A 105 -2.66 -19.82 -14.10
N ALA A 106 -1.93 -18.96 -13.40
CA ALA A 106 -1.05 -19.39 -12.33
C ALA A 106 -1.87 -19.93 -11.16
N ALA A 107 -1.45 -21.09 -10.61
CA ALA A 107 -2.14 -21.73 -9.49
C ALA A 107 -1.92 -20.95 -8.17
N GLU A 108 -0.69 -20.48 -7.94
CA GLU A 108 -0.35 -19.66 -6.79
C GLU A 108 -0.53 -18.20 -7.13
N ARG A 109 -1.25 -17.46 -6.30
CA ARG A 109 -1.61 -16.07 -6.53
C ARG A 109 -1.49 -15.23 -5.28
N VAL A 110 -1.15 -13.96 -5.47
CA VAL A 110 -1.16 -12.91 -4.43
C VAL A 110 -2.21 -11.87 -4.80
N LEU A 111 -2.93 -11.38 -3.80
CA LEU A 111 -3.91 -10.31 -3.97
C LEU A 111 -3.41 -9.02 -3.32
N PHE A 112 -3.42 -7.93 -4.07
CA PHE A 112 -3.31 -6.57 -3.54
C PHE A 112 -4.64 -5.85 -3.72
N LEU A 113 -5.04 -5.05 -2.73
CA LEU A 113 -6.28 -4.30 -2.85
C LEU A 113 -6.17 -2.90 -2.26
N ALA A 114 -7.06 -2.01 -2.70
CA ALA A 114 -7.27 -0.67 -2.19
C ALA A 114 -8.69 -0.23 -2.53
N HIS A 115 -9.30 0.61 -1.68
CA HIS A 115 -10.55 1.28 -2.05
C HIS A 115 -10.28 2.49 -2.95
N TRP A 116 -11.26 2.87 -3.78
CA TRP A 116 -11.10 3.97 -4.72
C TRP A 116 -12.15 5.08 -4.57
N ASP A 117 -13.19 4.85 -3.79
CA ASP A 117 -14.18 5.85 -3.39
C ASP A 117 -13.63 6.82 -2.33
N THR A 118 -14.45 7.77 -1.91
CA THR A 118 -14.14 8.69 -0.81
C THR A 118 -15.35 8.95 0.05
N ARG A 119 -15.05 9.31 1.30
CA ARG A 119 -16.04 9.65 2.30
C ARG A 119 -16.88 10.87 1.91
N PRO A 120 -18.23 10.77 2.00
CA PRO A 120 -19.11 11.89 1.67
C PRO A 120 -19.06 13.04 2.68
N HIS A 121 -18.60 12.80 3.90
CA HIS A 121 -18.61 13.74 5.00
C HIS A 121 -17.31 13.72 5.80
N ALA A 122 -16.70 14.90 6.02
CA ALA A 122 -15.47 15.08 6.78
C ALA A 122 -15.75 15.03 8.31
N ASP A 123 -16.28 13.90 8.78
CA ASP A 123 -16.84 13.72 10.12
C ASP A 123 -15.81 13.75 11.25
N GLN A 124 -14.51 13.64 10.93
CA GLN A 124 -13.41 13.84 11.89
C GLN A 124 -12.84 15.26 11.88
N SER A 125 -13.41 16.18 11.08
CA SER A 125 -12.97 17.57 11.14
C SER A 125 -13.22 18.16 12.52
N PRO A 126 -12.22 18.78 13.16
CA PRO A 126 -12.40 19.49 14.42
C PRO A 126 -13.31 20.73 14.27
N ASN A 127 -13.49 21.22 13.05
CA ASN A 127 -14.41 22.29 12.73
C ASN A 127 -15.79 21.71 12.37
N LEU A 128 -16.76 21.81 13.27
CA LEU A 128 -18.13 21.30 13.06
C LEU A 128 -18.80 21.85 11.80
N GLY A 129 -18.45 23.08 11.36
CA GLY A 129 -18.96 23.68 10.13
C GLY A 129 -18.46 22.98 8.86
N GLN A 130 -17.37 22.25 8.95
CA GLN A 130 -16.76 21.52 7.84
C GLN A 130 -17.17 20.04 7.78
N GLN A 131 -17.76 19.50 8.84
CA GLN A 131 -18.10 18.06 8.92
C GLN A 131 -19.07 17.57 7.83
N ARG A 132 -19.76 18.50 7.15
CA ARG A 132 -20.64 18.17 6.00
C ARG A 132 -19.95 18.30 4.64
N LEU A 133 -18.69 18.74 4.62
CA LEU A 133 -17.92 18.81 3.38
C LEU A 133 -17.46 17.41 2.97
N PRO A 134 -17.32 17.14 1.67
CA PRO A 134 -16.72 15.90 1.20
C PRO A 134 -15.24 15.84 1.57
N VAL A 135 -14.74 14.64 1.80
CA VAL A 135 -13.30 14.39 1.95
C VAL A 135 -12.66 14.37 0.56
N PRO A 136 -11.59 15.14 0.31
CA PRO A 136 -10.88 15.09 -0.97
C PRO A 136 -10.24 13.72 -1.25
N GLY A 137 -9.76 13.04 -0.22
CA GLY A 137 -9.29 11.66 -0.27
C GLY A 137 -7.98 11.47 -1.02
N ALA A 138 -6.96 12.32 -0.75
CA ALA A 138 -5.67 12.18 -1.38
C ALA A 138 -4.87 11.00 -0.81
N ASN A 139 -4.90 10.82 0.52
CA ASN A 139 -4.32 9.66 1.16
C ASN A 139 -5.34 8.53 1.24
N ASP A 140 -6.55 8.86 1.62
CA ASP A 140 -7.70 8.00 1.85
C ASP A 140 -8.65 8.01 0.63
N GLY A 141 -8.64 7.13 -0.29
CA GLY A 141 -8.00 5.93 -0.79
C GLY A 141 -7.18 6.20 -2.06
N ALA A 142 -6.93 7.50 -2.53
CA ALA A 142 -6.21 7.67 -3.79
C ALA A 142 -4.75 7.21 -3.70
N SER A 143 -4.13 7.19 -2.50
CA SER A 143 -2.76 6.72 -2.33
C SER A 143 -2.63 5.21 -2.60
N GLY A 144 -3.52 4.39 -2.05
CA GLY A 144 -3.56 2.95 -2.31
C GLY A 144 -3.79 2.63 -3.78
N VAL A 145 -4.75 3.30 -4.41
CA VAL A 145 -5.01 3.19 -5.87
C VAL A 145 -3.76 3.56 -6.69
N ALA A 146 -3.06 4.64 -6.33
CA ALA A 146 -1.84 5.06 -7.02
C ALA A 146 -0.73 4.00 -6.91
N VAL A 147 -0.56 3.39 -5.73
CA VAL A 147 0.38 2.26 -5.54
C VAL A 147 -0.04 1.09 -6.42
N LEU A 148 -1.31 0.68 -6.42
CA LEU A 148 -1.77 -0.44 -7.25
C LEU A 148 -1.53 -0.19 -8.74
N LEU A 149 -1.80 1.02 -9.26
CA LEU A 149 -1.54 1.36 -10.66
C LEU A 149 -0.04 1.35 -11.00
N GLY A 150 0.81 1.82 -10.08
CA GLY A 150 2.26 1.70 -10.23
C GLY A 150 2.75 0.24 -10.24
N VAL A 151 2.13 -0.63 -9.42
CA VAL A 151 2.36 -2.09 -9.46
C VAL A 151 1.93 -2.66 -10.81
N VAL A 152 0.79 -2.25 -11.36
CA VAL A 152 0.35 -2.63 -12.72
C VAL A 152 1.43 -2.33 -13.76
N ASP A 153 2.05 -1.15 -13.72
CA ASP A 153 3.14 -0.77 -14.63
C ASP A 153 4.37 -1.67 -14.45
N ALA A 154 4.78 -1.92 -13.20
CA ALA A 154 5.91 -2.78 -12.90
C ALA A 154 5.69 -4.22 -13.37
N LEU A 155 4.47 -4.76 -13.19
CA LEU A 155 4.10 -6.11 -13.64
C LEU A 155 3.99 -6.21 -15.16
N LYS A 156 3.54 -5.15 -15.83
CA LYS A 156 3.50 -5.06 -17.29
C LYS A 156 4.90 -5.00 -17.89
N ALA A 157 5.80 -4.23 -17.29
CA ALA A 157 7.18 -4.11 -17.75
C ALA A 157 7.98 -5.41 -17.54
N LYS A 158 7.72 -6.10 -16.42
CA LYS A 158 8.35 -7.38 -16.09
C LYS A 158 7.31 -8.29 -15.43
N PRO A 159 6.91 -9.40 -16.08
CA PRO A 159 5.94 -10.33 -15.54
C PRO A 159 6.33 -10.88 -14.16
N PRO A 160 5.36 -11.06 -13.23
CA PRO A 160 5.62 -11.59 -11.89
C PRO A 160 5.97 -13.09 -11.92
N SER A 161 6.60 -13.60 -10.85
CA SER A 161 6.91 -15.04 -10.71
C SER A 161 5.66 -15.88 -10.44
N VAL A 162 4.68 -15.32 -9.72
CA VAL A 162 3.39 -15.92 -9.37
C VAL A 162 2.24 -15.19 -10.08
N GLY A 163 1.01 -15.67 -9.95
CA GLY A 163 -0.15 -14.91 -10.33
C GLY A 163 -0.31 -13.70 -9.41
N VAL A 164 -0.67 -12.54 -9.95
CA VAL A 164 -0.97 -11.34 -9.15
C VAL A 164 -2.33 -10.82 -9.55
N ASP A 165 -3.15 -10.60 -8.55
CA ASP A 165 -4.46 -9.98 -8.67
C ASP A 165 -4.44 -8.61 -7.98
N LEU A 166 -5.05 -7.62 -8.61
CA LEU A 166 -5.22 -6.28 -8.06
C LEU A 166 -6.71 -5.96 -8.02
N LEU A 167 -7.22 -5.71 -6.84
CA LEU A 167 -8.63 -5.44 -6.58
C LEU A 167 -8.81 -4.00 -6.12
N PHE A 168 -9.56 -3.26 -6.90
CA PHE A 168 -9.98 -1.89 -6.57
C PHE A 168 -11.42 -1.99 -6.08
N VAL A 169 -11.67 -1.81 -4.80
CA VAL A 169 -12.99 -1.93 -4.18
C VAL A 169 -13.69 -0.58 -4.10
N ASP A 170 -15.01 -0.59 -4.14
CA ASP A 170 -15.87 0.58 -4.20
C ASP A 170 -16.83 0.64 -3.01
N GLY A 171 -17.07 1.84 -2.48
CA GLY A 171 -18.01 2.03 -1.37
C GLY A 171 -17.49 1.47 -0.05
N GLU A 172 -16.19 1.55 0.17
CA GLU A 172 -15.58 1.23 1.45
C GLU A 172 -16.01 2.25 2.50
N ASP A 173 -15.91 3.54 2.15
CA ASP A 173 -15.94 4.67 3.07
C ASP A 173 -17.25 5.50 2.99
N TYR A 174 -18.33 4.89 2.54
CA TYR A 174 -19.60 5.63 2.34
C TYR A 174 -20.36 5.89 3.65
N GLY A 175 -20.45 4.88 4.52
CA GLY A 175 -21.30 4.87 5.71
C GLY A 175 -20.60 5.31 7.00
N ASP A 176 -21.15 4.87 8.12
CA ASP A 176 -20.62 5.13 9.47
C ASP A 176 -20.17 3.79 10.07
N PHE A 177 -18.88 3.64 10.34
CA PHE A 177 -18.27 2.42 10.87
C PHE A 177 -18.79 2.02 12.26
N VAL A 178 -19.45 2.92 12.97
CA VAL A 178 -19.98 2.66 14.32
C VAL A 178 -21.50 2.50 14.32
N ARG A 179 -22.21 3.37 13.57
CA ARG A 179 -23.67 3.47 13.63
C ARG A 179 -24.37 2.73 12.51
N ASP A 180 -23.72 2.65 11.36
CA ASP A 180 -24.28 2.06 10.15
C ASP A 180 -23.23 1.22 9.38
N THR A 181 -22.88 0.10 9.99
CA THR A 181 -21.88 -0.82 9.42
C THR A 181 -22.37 -1.54 8.15
N ASN A 182 -23.64 -1.33 7.74
CA ASN A 182 -24.15 -1.91 6.51
C ASN A 182 -23.66 -1.16 5.27
N ASP A 183 -23.41 0.14 5.39
CA ASP A 183 -23.03 1.01 4.29
C ASP A 183 -21.51 1.30 4.21
N VAL A 184 -20.69 0.48 4.87
CA VAL A 184 -19.23 0.49 4.78
C VAL A 184 -18.68 -0.82 4.26
N LEU A 185 -17.45 -0.85 3.73
CA LEU A 185 -16.78 -2.04 3.20
C LEU A 185 -17.63 -2.76 2.14
N ILE A 186 -18.44 -2.02 1.38
CA ILE A 186 -19.48 -2.61 0.53
C ILE A 186 -18.84 -3.43 -0.59
N GLY A 187 -17.79 -2.90 -1.23
CA GLY A 187 -17.10 -3.53 -2.34
C GLY A 187 -16.33 -4.78 -1.94
N SER A 188 -15.59 -4.74 -0.84
CA SER A 188 -14.83 -5.91 -0.35
C SER A 188 -15.76 -7.03 0.13
N ARG A 189 -16.86 -6.69 0.80
CA ARG A 189 -17.90 -7.69 1.16
C ARG A 189 -18.54 -8.30 -0.07
N TYR A 190 -18.82 -7.49 -1.11
CA TYR A 190 -19.33 -8.00 -2.37
C TYR A 190 -18.35 -8.94 -3.04
N PHE A 191 -17.06 -8.55 -3.14
CA PHE A 191 -16.01 -9.40 -3.68
C PHE A 191 -15.87 -10.71 -2.87
N ALA A 192 -15.84 -10.64 -1.55
CA ALA A 192 -15.74 -11.80 -0.67
C ALA A 192 -16.87 -12.83 -0.92
N ALA A 193 -18.08 -12.37 -1.23
CA ALA A 193 -19.23 -13.22 -1.56
C ALA A 193 -19.25 -13.71 -3.02
N HIS A 194 -18.50 -13.07 -3.94
CA HIS A 194 -18.52 -13.32 -5.38
C HIS A 194 -17.11 -13.59 -5.94
N GLN A 195 -16.29 -14.33 -5.20
CA GLN A 195 -14.94 -14.70 -5.61
C GLN A 195 -14.96 -15.59 -6.86
N PRO A 196 -13.92 -15.55 -7.70
CA PRO A 196 -13.76 -16.52 -8.78
C PRO A 196 -13.77 -17.96 -8.24
N PRO A 197 -14.31 -18.94 -8.98
CA PRO A 197 -14.27 -20.34 -8.58
C PRO A 197 -12.84 -20.82 -8.29
N GLY A 198 -12.65 -21.49 -7.14
CA GLY A 198 -11.33 -22.00 -6.72
C GLY A 198 -10.37 -20.94 -6.18
N TYR A 199 -10.86 -19.72 -5.90
CA TYR A 199 -10.13 -18.74 -5.11
C TYR A 199 -10.20 -19.17 -3.62
N PRO A 200 -9.11 -19.15 -2.83
CA PRO A 200 -8.43 -17.93 -2.40
C PRO A 200 -6.99 -17.80 -2.92
N PRO A 201 -6.37 -16.58 -2.81
CA PRO A 201 -4.95 -16.35 -3.02
C PRO A 201 -4.13 -16.91 -1.85
N LEU A 202 -2.80 -16.99 -2.01
CA LEU A 202 -1.87 -17.33 -0.93
C LEU A 202 -1.99 -16.36 0.25
N PHE A 203 -2.11 -15.08 -0.06
CA PHE A 203 -2.36 -14.00 0.89
C PHE A 203 -2.86 -12.75 0.16
N ALA A 204 -3.36 -11.80 0.95
CA ALA A 204 -3.76 -10.48 0.47
C ALA A 204 -3.14 -9.35 1.31
N VAL A 205 -2.88 -8.20 0.67
CA VAL A 205 -2.45 -6.97 1.34
C VAL A 205 -3.33 -5.83 0.88
N LEU A 206 -4.04 -5.20 1.82
CA LEU A 206 -4.73 -3.95 1.62
C LEU A 206 -3.73 -2.80 1.74
N PHE A 207 -3.85 -1.83 0.86
CA PHE A 207 -3.10 -0.56 0.93
C PHE A 207 -4.09 0.56 1.17
N ASP A 208 -4.18 1.01 2.41
CA ASP A 208 -5.00 2.13 2.82
C ASP A 208 -4.17 3.21 3.49
N MET A 209 -4.39 4.48 3.13
CA MET A 209 -3.65 5.65 3.65
C MET A 209 -2.12 5.46 3.65
N VAL A 210 -1.56 5.03 2.52
CA VAL A 210 -0.14 4.66 2.38
C VAL A 210 0.74 5.76 1.79
N GLY A 211 0.23 6.97 1.69
CA GLY A 211 0.92 8.06 0.98
C GLY A 211 1.42 9.21 1.86
N ASP A 212 1.15 9.22 3.16
CA ASP A 212 1.58 10.31 4.05
C ASP A 212 3.10 10.56 3.93
N LYS A 213 3.50 11.83 3.90
CA LYS A 213 4.91 12.23 3.83
C LYS A 213 5.72 11.77 5.04
N ASP A 214 5.08 11.64 6.19
CA ASP A 214 5.68 11.22 7.45
C ASP A 214 5.24 9.81 7.86
N GLN A 215 4.89 8.96 6.88
CA GLN A 215 4.30 7.63 7.05
C GLN A 215 5.06 6.73 8.01
N GLN A 216 4.31 6.02 8.85
CA GLN A 216 4.78 4.97 9.75
C GLN A 216 3.77 3.84 9.82
N PHE A 217 4.19 2.64 9.48
CA PHE A 217 3.34 1.46 9.54
C PHE A 217 3.65 0.62 10.77
N TYR A 218 2.60 0.27 11.50
CA TYR A 218 2.62 -0.67 12.62
C TYR A 218 1.79 -1.90 12.27
N TYR A 219 1.95 -2.99 13.02
CA TYR A 219 1.06 -4.13 12.85
C TYR A 219 -0.37 -3.72 13.20
N GLU A 220 -1.29 -3.92 12.28
CA GLU A 220 -2.71 -3.78 12.55
C GLU A 220 -3.19 -5.03 13.32
N GLY A 221 -4.06 -4.85 14.31
CA GLY A 221 -4.41 -5.89 15.29
C GLY A 221 -5.14 -7.09 14.69
N ASN A 222 -6.13 -6.88 13.83
CA ASN A 222 -6.84 -7.98 13.15
C ASN A 222 -5.91 -8.72 12.17
N SER A 223 -5.04 -7.99 11.49
CA SER A 223 -4.01 -8.54 10.61
C SER A 223 -3.05 -9.45 11.37
N GLN A 224 -2.54 -8.98 12.52
CA GLN A 224 -1.64 -9.75 13.36
C GLN A 224 -2.33 -10.97 13.97
N ALA A 225 -3.60 -10.87 14.31
CA ALA A 225 -4.36 -11.97 14.91
C ALA A 225 -4.73 -13.06 13.89
N PHE A 226 -5.06 -12.69 12.66
CA PHE A 226 -5.58 -13.61 11.65
C PHE A 226 -4.52 -14.13 10.66
N ALA A 227 -3.57 -13.29 10.27
CA ALA A 227 -2.55 -13.61 9.27
C ALA A 227 -1.14 -13.13 9.68
N PRO A 228 -0.62 -13.54 10.86
CA PRO A 228 0.68 -13.09 11.37
C PRO A 228 1.84 -13.42 10.41
N GLU A 229 1.75 -14.51 9.67
CA GLU A 229 2.77 -14.91 8.69
C GLU A 229 2.84 -13.96 7.49
N VAL A 230 1.72 -13.31 7.15
CA VAL A 230 1.68 -12.29 6.09
C VAL A 230 2.27 -10.98 6.61
N VAL A 231 1.92 -10.58 7.85
CA VAL A 231 2.55 -9.44 8.54
C VAL A 231 4.07 -9.61 8.58
N ASP A 232 4.56 -10.75 9.06
CA ASP A 232 6.00 -11.05 9.14
C ASP A 232 6.67 -10.99 7.76
N ARG A 233 6.02 -11.49 6.72
CA ARG A 233 6.51 -11.46 5.34
C ARG A 233 6.68 -10.03 4.86
N VAL A 234 5.66 -9.17 5.02
CA VAL A 234 5.67 -7.78 4.56
C VAL A 234 6.74 -6.98 5.30
N TRP A 235 6.78 -7.04 6.64
CA TRP A 235 7.77 -6.30 7.44
C TRP A 235 9.20 -6.76 7.19
N ARG A 236 9.42 -8.06 7.03
CA ARG A 236 10.75 -8.60 6.65
C ARG A 236 11.17 -8.09 5.28
N THR A 237 10.26 -8.13 4.29
CA THR A 237 10.54 -7.60 2.95
C THR A 237 10.90 -6.12 3.00
N ALA A 238 10.15 -5.33 3.76
CA ALA A 238 10.46 -3.91 3.97
C ALA A 238 11.82 -3.69 4.63
N ALA A 239 12.17 -4.48 5.64
CA ALA A 239 13.47 -4.41 6.31
C ALA A 239 14.64 -4.76 5.36
N GLU A 240 14.48 -5.80 4.53
CA GLU A 240 15.47 -6.19 3.51
C GLU A 240 15.69 -5.10 2.45
N LEU A 241 14.65 -4.31 2.14
CA LEU A 241 14.72 -3.14 1.27
C LEU A 241 15.29 -1.88 1.97
N GLY A 242 15.51 -1.93 3.29
CA GLY A 242 16.05 -0.83 4.07
C GLY A 242 14.99 0.11 4.67
N TYR A 243 13.73 -0.30 4.67
CA TYR A 243 12.58 0.50 5.15
C TYR A 243 12.16 0.20 6.60
N GLY A 244 13.00 -0.50 7.39
CA GLY A 244 12.68 -0.89 8.77
C GLY A 244 12.43 0.27 9.74
N ARG A 245 12.75 1.52 9.37
CA ARG A 245 12.38 2.71 10.17
C ARG A 245 10.96 3.21 9.88
N ILE A 246 10.36 2.76 8.79
CA ILE A 246 8.99 3.11 8.37
C ILE A 246 8.05 1.96 8.76
N PHE A 247 8.48 0.72 8.57
CA PHE A 247 7.75 -0.49 8.98
C PHE A 247 8.19 -0.90 10.38
N ILE A 248 7.49 -0.41 11.39
CA ILE A 248 7.85 -0.53 12.81
C ILE A 248 7.18 -1.79 13.40
N PRO A 249 7.95 -2.75 13.95
CA PRO A 249 7.36 -3.92 14.59
C PRO A 249 6.56 -3.55 15.83
N GLY A 250 5.35 -4.10 15.97
CA GLY A 250 4.47 -3.92 17.12
C GLY A 250 3.06 -3.56 16.72
N VAL A 251 2.08 -4.08 17.46
CA VAL A 251 0.66 -3.76 17.27
C VAL A 251 0.36 -2.38 17.85
N LYS A 252 -0.31 -1.51 17.06
CA LYS A 252 -0.70 -0.18 17.52
C LYS A 252 -2.20 0.07 17.43
N HIS A 253 -2.81 -0.24 16.31
CA HIS A 253 -4.24 -0.02 16.05
C HIS A 253 -4.92 -1.36 15.77
N THR A 254 -6.24 -1.44 15.96
CA THR A 254 -7.08 -2.57 15.54
C THR A 254 -8.28 -1.97 14.82
N LEU A 255 -8.35 -2.21 13.52
CA LEU A 255 -9.26 -1.51 12.62
C LEU A 255 -10.26 -2.48 11.98
N THR A 256 -11.44 -1.97 11.67
CA THR A 256 -12.39 -2.65 10.79
C THR A 256 -12.28 -2.01 9.42
N ASP A 257 -11.70 -2.76 8.47
CA ASP A 257 -11.42 -2.29 7.12
C ASP A 257 -11.63 -3.44 6.12
N ASP A 258 -11.40 -3.21 4.82
CA ASP A 258 -11.64 -4.14 3.71
C ASP A 258 -10.97 -5.51 3.91
N HIS A 259 -9.79 -5.55 4.55
CA HIS A 259 -9.12 -6.81 4.88
C HIS A 259 -9.96 -7.71 5.78
N VAL A 260 -10.78 -7.15 6.69
CA VAL A 260 -11.65 -7.92 7.59
C VAL A 260 -12.76 -8.64 6.80
N ALA A 261 -13.28 -8.03 5.72
CA ALA A 261 -14.26 -8.69 4.86
C ALA A 261 -13.63 -9.92 4.16
N LEU A 262 -12.37 -9.81 3.73
CA LEU A 262 -11.62 -10.90 3.11
C LEU A 262 -11.27 -11.99 4.14
N GLN A 263 -10.84 -11.61 5.36
CA GLN A 263 -10.57 -12.55 6.45
C GLN A 263 -11.80 -13.42 6.80
N LYS A 264 -12.98 -12.80 6.86
CA LYS A 264 -14.25 -13.52 7.06
C LYS A 264 -14.56 -14.54 5.96
N ALA A 265 -14.01 -14.32 4.77
CA ALA A 265 -14.10 -15.26 3.64
C ALA A 265 -12.95 -16.29 3.60
N GLY A 266 -12.09 -16.33 4.62
CA GLY A 266 -10.98 -17.29 4.74
C GLY A 266 -9.71 -16.89 4.00
N ILE A 267 -9.59 -15.65 3.51
CA ILE A 267 -8.39 -15.13 2.87
C ILE A 267 -7.45 -14.57 3.94
N HIS A 268 -6.19 -14.98 3.93
CA HIS A 268 -5.14 -14.44 4.80
C HIS A 268 -4.78 -13.02 4.35
N ALA A 269 -5.61 -12.06 4.76
CA ALA A 269 -5.48 -10.65 4.39
C ALA A 269 -4.94 -9.83 5.56
N ILE A 270 -4.08 -8.87 5.24
CA ILE A 270 -3.60 -7.85 6.17
C ILE A 270 -3.90 -6.45 5.64
N ASP A 271 -3.90 -5.51 6.55
CA ASP A 271 -3.99 -4.10 6.26
C ASP A 271 -2.63 -3.44 6.48
N LEU A 272 -2.13 -2.76 5.46
CA LEU A 272 -0.99 -1.86 5.53
C LEU A 272 -1.51 -0.43 5.53
N VAL A 273 -1.58 0.15 6.71
CA VAL A 273 -2.23 1.44 6.96
C VAL A 273 -1.38 2.33 7.87
N ASP A 274 -1.31 3.62 7.56
CA ASP A 274 -0.83 4.65 8.48
C ASP A 274 -2.02 5.35 9.15
N PHE A 275 -2.52 4.76 10.23
CA PHE A 275 -3.68 5.30 10.96
C PHE A 275 -3.33 6.44 11.92
N ASP A 276 -2.08 6.86 11.97
CA ASP A 276 -1.68 8.08 12.68
C ASP A 276 -1.80 9.34 11.82
N TYR A 277 -2.26 9.19 10.57
CA TYR A 277 -2.46 10.28 9.61
C TYR A 277 -3.42 11.35 10.15
N PRO A 278 -2.94 12.60 10.42
CA PRO A 278 -3.73 13.59 11.18
C PRO A 278 -4.86 14.24 10.37
N TYR A 279 -4.93 13.98 9.08
CA TYR A 279 -5.93 14.56 8.17
C TYR A 279 -7.01 13.55 7.78
N TRP A 280 -7.01 12.35 8.39
CA TRP A 280 -8.01 11.32 8.16
C TRP A 280 -9.43 11.86 8.37
N HIS A 281 -10.29 11.62 7.39
CA HIS A 281 -11.69 12.08 7.35
C HIS A 281 -11.88 13.59 7.58
N THR A 282 -10.94 14.39 7.05
CA THR A 282 -11.01 15.86 7.11
C THR A 282 -10.94 16.47 5.71
N PRO A 283 -11.36 17.75 5.53
CA PRO A 283 -11.21 18.43 4.25
C PRO A 283 -9.73 18.71 3.88
N GLU A 284 -8.83 18.52 4.83
CA GLU A 284 -7.39 18.71 4.67
C GLU A 284 -6.67 17.48 4.11
N ASP A 285 -7.36 16.34 3.87
CA ASP A 285 -6.78 15.20 3.13
C ASP A 285 -6.59 15.54 1.66
N THR A 286 -5.55 16.31 1.39
CA THR A 286 -5.23 16.94 0.11
C THR A 286 -3.87 16.49 -0.40
N ILE A 287 -3.61 16.70 -1.69
CA ILE A 287 -2.42 16.21 -2.39
C ILE A 287 -1.09 16.67 -1.79
N ASP A 288 -1.08 17.83 -1.13
CA ASP A 288 0.12 18.37 -0.45
C ASP A 288 0.52 17.58 0.79
N LYS A 289 -0.30 16.65 1.28
CA LYS A 289 0.01 15.74 2.38
C LYS A 289 0.70 14.47 1.91
N VAL A 290 0.45 14.06 0.68
CA VAL A 290 0.98 12.82 0.09
C VAL A 290 2.33 13.06 -0.59
N GLY A 291 3.22 12.06 -0.55
CA GLY A 291 4.56 12.13 -1.12
C GLY A 291 4.88 11.01 -2.11
N ALA A 292 5.49 11.36 -3.26
CA ALA A 292 5.98 10.38 -4.21
C ALA A 292 7.00 9.40 -3.58
N ALA A 293 7.80 9.88 -2.60
CA ALA A 293 8.74 9.05 -1.87
C ALA A 293 8.04 8.01 -0.98
N SER A 294 6.88 8.36 -0.43
CA SER A 294 6.06 7.47 0.38
C SER A 294 5.45 6.36 -0.48
N LEU A 295 4.87 6.73 -1.63
CA LEU A 295 4.37 5.75 -2.60
C LEU A 295 5.48 4.82 -3.12
N GLN A 296 6.72 5.35 -3.29
CA GLN A 296 7.89 4.55 -3.68
C GLN A 296 8.18 3.43 -2.67
N VAL A 297 8.16 3.74 -1.38
CA VAL A 297 8.44 2.78 -0.30
C VAL A 297 7.45 1.62 -0.35
N VAL A 298 6.16 1.92 -0.42
CA VAL A 298 5.10 0.89 -0.42
C VAL A 298 5.11 0.10 -1.73
N GLY A 299 5.29 0.78 -2.86
CA GLY A 299 5.38 0.13 -4.16
C GLY A 299 6.60 -0.79 -4.31
N ASP A 300 7.76 -0.41 -3.78
CA ASP A 300 8.95 -1.27 -3.74
C ASP A 300 8.68 -2.57 -2.96
N VAL A 301 7.99 -2.47 -1.80
CA VAL A 301 7.60 -3.63 -0.99
C VAL A 301 6.61 -4.51 -1.76
N ALA A 302 5.54 -3.91 -2.33
CA ALA A 302 4.53 -4.63 -3.10
C ALA A 302 5.14 -5.41 -4.27
N VAL A 303 6.02 -4.79 -5.05
CA VAL A 303 6.71 -5.44 -6.18
C VAL A 303 7.63 -6.55 -5.68
N ALA A 304 8.38 -6.34 -4.59
CA ALA A 304 9.28 -7.34 -4.03
C ALA A 304 8.55 -8.60 -3.54
N LEU A 305 7.33 -8.48 -3.03
CA LEU A 305 6.51 -9.61 -2.57
C LEU A 305 6.12 -10.60 -3.69
N VAL A 306 6.23 -10.19 -4.96
CA VAL A 306 5.80 -10.98 -6.13
C VAL A 306 6.94 -11.26 -7.12
N ARG A 307 8.23 -11.03 -6.72
CA ARG A 307 9.44 -11.31 -7.47
C ARG A 307 10.17 -12.53 -6.93
#